data_f9a8e6f8c7d2ee5c459f6769763f98d8
#
_entry.id   f9a8e6f8c7d2ee5c459f6769763f98d8
#
_cell.length_a   1.000
_cell.length_b   1.000
_cell.length_c   1.000
_cell.angle_alpha   90.00
_cell.angle_beta   90.00
_cell.angle_gamma   90.00
#
_symmetry.space_group_name_H-M   'P 1'
#
loop_
_entity.id
_entity.type
_entity.pdbx_description
1 polymer ?
#
loop_
_entity_poly.entity_id
_entity_poly.type
_entity_poly.pdbx_seq_one_letter_code
_entity_poly.pdbx_strand_id
1 'polypeptide(L)'
;MISLPLVFVMLFCSSCMPRTEHIQSRLSELDDLVYSNPSYVLHSLSEIDINSIHHKRHKAKHALLHAIALDKTYKDIENDSIIKPALEYYSKHGPSLDRLRTFYYTARIYENSGDLEKAMEFLAKSEKHKDCDKQNLCLALIYTAKGRIYTQMLDYENGAVNFEEAARIYLRYSNLDRYASNLLQKCSCMIMNGRPKEVDEILAEVYSRKTELSSGTLNKYHQTAINLYQYEHDESPMQLLASYLDDITDPYILDWTMVAGIYLKENMVEEALCALSNQARYRNKDASYHYYMAKALEMSGKYQQAIHEYNIYDESCGSAGRFILNQDTRFIEEREHHNEMHAKARMKSMVLLLTCIVILLSLSLTICIIIATRKQLQLKEHEQRELARQVEELMMEREELAKVNTENKEARKIISERLRIIDNFVFSDVLQDEIFERKASETLKGIISNREEFIRQNRLIFNESHPRFTNYLQEMGLTEKEIEHCCLYAIGLNGKMATTFTNLKRHYHIGSSIRKKLGLNEHDTNISIHIKRLFKELEESHK
;
A
#
# COMPACT_ATOMS: atom_id res chain seq x y z
N MET A 1 -8.91 -19.69 -51.75
CA MET A 1 -7.44 -19.63 -51.51
C MET A 1 -7.22 -18.81 -50.24
N ILE A 2 -7.13 -19.49 -49.09
CA ILE A 2 -6.83 -18.85 -47.78
C ILE A 2 -5.32 -18.71 -47.76
N SER A 3 -4.85 -17.48 -47.63
CA SER A 3 -3.45 -17.09 -47.80
C SER A 3 -2.53 -17.70 -46.75
N LEU A 4 -1.49 -18.36 -47.21
CA LEU A 4 -0.38 -19.00 -46.47
C LEU A 4 0.16 -18.17 -45.25
N PRO A 5 0.16 -16.83 -45.26
CA PRO A 5 0.66 -16.05 -44.10
C PRO A 5 -0.20 -16.12 -42.83
N LEU A 6 -1.51 -16.41 -42.95
CA LEU A 6 -2.37 -16.52 -41.76
C LEU A 6 -2.15 -17.80 -40.97
N VAL A 7 -1.80 -18.89 -41.67
CA VAL A 7 -1.46 -20.19 -41.07
C VAL A 7 -0.09 -20.10 -40.34
N PHE A 8 0.86 -19.34 -40.89
CA PHE A 8 2.19 -19.15 -40.28
C PHE A 8 2.10 -18.30 -38.99
N VAL A 9 1.24 -17.29 -38.93
CA VAL A 9 1.00 -16.49 -37.72
C VAL A 9 0.30 -17.31 -36.64
N MET A 10 -0.65 -18.18 -36.99
CA MET A 10 -1.28 -19.08 -36.02
C MET A 10 -0.33 -20.16 -35.48
N LEU A 11 0.62 -20.66 -36.28
CA LEU A 11 1.63 -21.62 -35.83
C LEU A 11 2.68 -21.00 -34.89
N PHE A 12 3.03 -19.73 -35.07
CA PHE A 12 3.92 -19.00 -34.13
C PHE A 12 3.24 -18.66 -32.80
N CYS A 13 1.96 -18.34 -32.78
CA CYS A 13 1.21 -18.12 -31.55
C CYS A 13 0.99 -19.41 -30.75
N SER A 14 0.90 -20.58 -31.41
CA SER A 14 0.69 -21.86 -30.75
C SER A 14 1.97 -22.42 -30.09
N SER A 15 3.16 -22.02 -30.53
CA SER A 15 4.43 -22.50 -29.96
C SER A 15 4.91 -21.71 -28.74
N CYS A 16 4.42 -20.50 -28.50
CA CYS A 16 4.78 -19.70 -27.32
C CYS A 16 3.86 -19.94 -26.10
N MET A 17 2.61 -20.33 -26.30
CA MET A 17 1.68 -20.60 -25.19
C MET A 17 2.10 -21.77 -24.28
N PRO A 18 2.50 -22.95 -24.77
CA PRO A 18 2.80 -24.06 -23.88
C PRO A 18 4.03 -23.85 -22.99
N ARG A 19 4.98 -23.02 -23.40
CA ARG A 19 6.22 -22.79 -22.65
C ARG A 19 6.03 -21.81 -21.48
N THR A 20 5.18 -20.81 -21.64
CA THR A 20 4.83 -19.83 -20.58
C THR A 20 3.92 -20.45 -19.52
N GLU A 21 2.98 -21.29 -19.91
CA GLU A 21 2.12 -22.05 -18.97
C GLU A 21 2.94 -23.04 -18.16
N HIS A 22 3.91 -23.71 -18.77
CA HIS A 22 4.82 -24.63 -18.08
C HIS A 22 5.67 -23.91 -17.01
N ILE A 23 6.24 -22.73 -17.30
CA ILE A 23 7.00 -21.95 -16.33
C ILE A 23 6.10 -21.47 -15.18
N GLN A 24 4.90 -20.99 -15.47
CA GLN A 24 3.94 -20.57 -14.45
C GLN A 24 3.55 -21.73 -13.53
N SER A 25 3.21 -22.89 -14.08
CA SER A 25 2.86 -24.08 -13.31
C SER A 25 4.04 -24.53 -12.44
N ARG A 26 5.26 -24.56 -12.99
CA ARG A 26 6.46 -24.92 -12.23
C ARG A 26 6.75 -23.97 -11.07
N LEU A 27 6.67 -22.65 -11.30
CA LEU A 27 6.86 -21.66 -10.24
C LEU A 27 5.75 -21.71 -9.16
N SER A 28 4.53 -22.11 -9.53
CA SER A 28 3.45 -22.31 -8.56
C SER A 28 3.71 -23.54 -7.68
N GLU A 29 4.13 -24.65 -8.27
CA GLU A 29 4.54 -25.85 -7.54
C GLU A 29 5.68 -25.56 -6.55
N LEU A 30 6.71 -24.83 -7.01
CA LEU A 30 7.84 -24.44 -6.15
C LEU A 30 7.43 -23.49 -5.04
N ASP A 31 6.41 -22.64 -5.26
CA ASP A 31 5.86 -21.75 -4.22
C ASP A 31 5.21 -22.54 -3.08
N ASP A 32 4.49 -23.61 -3.40
CA ASP A 32 3.87 -24.48 -2.38
C ASP A 32 4.93 -25.23 -1.54
N LEU A 33 6.09 -25.50 -2.14
CA LEU A 33 7.17 -26.28 -1.51
C LEU A 33 8.25 -25.44 -0.82
N VAL A 34 8.30 -24.12 -1.03
CA VAL A 34 9.43 -23.28 -0.62
C VAL A 34 9.67 -23.25 0.90
N TYR A 35 8.65 -23.48 1.71
CA TYR A 35 8.78 -23.54 3.16
C TYR A 35 8.99 -24.95 3.70
N SER A 36 8.51 -25.98 3.02
CA SER A 36 8.61 -27.39 3.43
C SER A 36 9.89 -28.07 2.93
N ASN A 37 10.33 -27.70 1.72
CA ASN A 37 11.55 -28.28 1.12
C ASN A 37 12.37 -27.20 0.37
N PRO A 38 12.96 -26.24 1.09
CA PRO A 38 13.67 -25.12 0.48
C PRO A 38 14.91 -25.53 -0.32
N SER A 39 15.59 -26.60 0.08
CA SER A 39 16.77 -27.11 -0.63
C SER A 39 16.42 -27.65 -2.02
N TYR A 40 15.31 -28.38 -2.14
CA TYR A 40 14.79 -28.84 -3.43
C TYR A 40 14.38 -27.66 -4.32
N VAL A 41 13.69 -26.66 -3.73
CA VAL A 41 13.29 -25.46 -4.47
C VAL A 41 14.50 -24.70 -4.98
N LEU A 42 15.54 -24.54 -4.15
CA LEU A 42 16.77 -23.86 -4.57
C LEU A 42 17.45 -24.57 -5.75
N HIS A 43 17.53 -25.89 -5.69
CA HIS A 43 18.06 -26.70 -6.80
C HIS A 43 17.22 -26.56 -8.07
N SER A 44 15.90 -26.72 -7.95
CA SER A 44 14.98 -26.62 -9.08
C SER A 44 14.98 -25.23 -9.74
N LEU A 45 15.14 -24.16 -8.94
CA LEU A 45 15.26 -22.81 -9.48
C LEU A 45 16.57 -22.60 -10.24
N SER A 46 17.67 -23.27 -9.83
CA SER A 46 18.95 -23.18 -10.54
C SER A 46 18.94 -23.85 -11.93
N GLU A 47 18.01 -24.79 -12.15
CA GLU A 47 17.81 -25.45 -13.45
C GLU A 47 17.01 -24.57 -14.44
N ILE A 48 16.31 -23.54 -13.96
CA ILE A 48 15.52 -22.63 -14.79
C ILE A 48 16.43 -21.55 -15.38
N ASP A 49 16.61 -21.53 -16.69
CA ASP A 49 17.30 -20.42 -17.35
C ASP A 49 16.47 -19.14 -17.26
N ILE A 50 16.97 -18.20 -16.45
CA ILE A 50 16.33 -16.88 -16.22
C ILE A 50 16.13 -16.09 -17.52
N ASN A 51 17.03 -16.27 -18.51
CA ASN A 51 16.92 -15.59 -19.80
C ASN A 51 15.74 -16.11 -20.64
N SER A 52 15.33 -17.36 -20.40
CA SER A 52 14.16 -17.96 -21.04
C SER A 52 12.83 -17.45 -20.48
N ILE A 53 12.84 -16.77 -19.34
CA ILE A 53 11.64 -16.20 -18.73
C ILE A 53 11.37 -14.82 -19.34
N HIS A 54 10.37 -14.69 -20.20
CA HIS A 54 10.07 -13.41 -20.87
C HIS A 54 9.16 -12.48 -20.04
N HIS A 55 8.25 -13.04 -19.24
CA HIS A 55 7.29 -12.26 -18.46
C HIS A 55 7.89 -11.70 -17.16
N LYS A 56 7.78 -10.38 -16.94
CA LYS A 56 8.25 -9.71 -15.72
C LYS A 56 7.70 -10.33 -14.43
N ARG A 57 6.42 -10.75 -14.45
CA ARG A 57 5.77 -11.43 -13.32
C ARG A 57 6.47 -12.74 -12.96
N HIS A 58 6.84 -13.55 -13.94
CA HIS A 58 7.50 -14.83 -13.70
C HIS A 58 8.96 -14.63 -13.24
N LYS A 59 9.68 -13.64 -13.80
CA LYS A 59 11.01 -13.24 -13.29
C LYS A 59 10.93 -12.80 -11.82
N ALA A 60 9.93 -12.01 -11.48
CA ALA A 60 9.70 -11.56 -10.11
C ALA A 60 9.39 -12.74 -9.17
N LYS A 61 8.53 -13.68 -9.60
CA LYS A 61 8.20 -14.86 -8.80
C LYS A 61 9.42 -15.76 -8.59
N HIS A 62 10.20 -16.00 -9.64
CA HIS A 62 11.46 -16.74 -9.54
C HIS A 62 12.43 -16.08 -8.53
N ALA A 63 12.65 -14.77 -8.64
CA ALA A 63 13.52 -14.03 -7.74
C ALA A 63 13.04 -14.07 -6.28
N LEU A 64 11.73 -13.96 -6.05
CA LEU A 64 11.13 -14.08 -4.72
C LEU A 64 11.36 -15.47 -4.12
N LEU A 65 11.05 -16.53 -4.87
CA LEU A 65 11.23 -17.90 -4.40
C LEU A 65 12.71 -18.22 -4.15
N HIS A 66 13.62 -17.70 -4.98
CA HIS A 66 15.06 -17.87 -4.80
C HIS A 66 15.53 -17.23 -3.49
N ALA A 67 15.13 -15.99 -3.20
CA ALA A 67 15.46 -15.31 -1.95
C ALA A 67 14.89 -16.05 -0.72
N ILE A 68 13.64 -16.54 -0.80
CA ILE A 68 13.03 -17.35 0.26
C ILE A 68 13.83 -18.64 0.50
N ALA A 69 14.15 -19.37 -0.57
CA ALA A 69 14.86 -20.64 -0.45
C ALA A 69 16.27 -20.47 0.11
N LEU A 70 16.97 -19.39 -0.24
CA LEU A 70 18.29 -19.06 0.34
C LEU A 70 18.17 -18.76 1.82
N ASP A 71 17.25 -17.91 2.26
CA ASP A 71 17.01 -17.62 3.69
C ASP A 71 16.68 -18.90 4.48
N LYS A 72 15.83 -19.78 3.92
CA LYS A 72 15.42 -21.03 4.57
C LYS A 72 16.51 -22.12 4.57
N THR A 73 17.51 -22.00 3.73
CA THR A 73 18.69 -22.89 3.72
C THR A 73 19.90 -22.29 4.46
N TYR A 74 19.69 -21.19 5.21
CA TYR A 74 20.73 -20.48 5.97
C TYR A 74 21.92 -20.04 5.11
N LYS A 75 21.63 -19.67 3.86
CA LYS A 75 22.61 -19.06 2.96
C LYS A 75 22.42 -17.56 3.01
N ASP A 76 23.26 -16.89 3.74
CA ASP A 76 23.17 -15.44 3.92
C ASP A 76 23.39 -14.71 2.60
N ILE A 77 22.46 -13.82 2.29
CA ILE A 77 22.52 -12.91 1.16
C ILE A 77 22.78 -11.52 1.74
N GLU A 78 23.86 -10.89 1.32
CA GLU A 78 24.26 -9.56 1.80
C GLU A 78 23.90 -8.43 0.83
N ASN A 79 23.41 -8.75 -0.36
CA ASN A 79 23.00 -7.75 -1.36
C ASN A 79 21.64 -8.09 -1.98
N ASP A 80 20.96 -7.07 -2.44
CA ASP A 80 19.59 -7.17 -2.96
C ASP A 80 19.47 -7.63 -4.42
N SER A 81 20.58 -7.95 -5.09
CA SER A 81 20.60 -8.28 -6.53
C SER A 81 19.65 -9.42 -6.90
N ILE A 82 19.57 -10.45 -6.05
CA ILE A 82 18.72 -11.63 -6.28
C ILE A 82 17.24 -11.27 -6.17
N ILE A 83 16.84 -10.48 -5.18
CA ILE A 83 15.44 -10.13 -4.93
C ILE A 83 14.98 -8.90 -5.76
N LYS A 84 15.90 -8.16 -6.35
CA LYS A 84 15.61 -6.92 -7.09
C LYS A 84 14.51 -7.05 -8.15
N PRO A 85 14.46 -8.10 -9.00
CA PRO A 85 13.36 -8.26 -9.95
C PRO A 85 11.99 -8.43 -9.27
N ALA A 86 11.95 -9.08 -8.10
CA ALA A 86 10.74 -9.18 -7.29
C ALA A 86 10.36 -7.82 -6.71
N LEU A 87 11.29 -7.08 -6.17
CA LEU A 87 11.07 -5.76 -5.58
C LEU A 87 10.57 -4.76 -6.63
N GLU A 88 11.15 -4.72 -7.82
CA GLU A 88 10.72 -3.84 -8.93
C GLU A 88 9.28 -4.12 -9.38
N TYR A 89 8.88 -5.38 -9.41
CA TYR A 89 7.55 -5.78 -9.85
C TYR A 89 6.51 -5.69 -8.72
N TYR A 90 6.77 -6.35 -7.58
CA TYR A 90 5.81 -6.48 -6.48
C TYR A 90 5.65 -5.21 -5.64
N SER A 91 6.54 -4.24 -5.74
CA SER A 91 6.31 -2.92 -5.12
C SER A 91 5.06 -2.22 -5.68
N LYS A 92 4.66 -2.53 -6.92
CA LYS A 92 3.55 -1.86 -7.64
C LYS A 92 2.43 -2.80 -8.04
N HIS A 93 2.71 -4.10 -8.21
CA HIS A 93 1.80 -5.07 -8.82
C HIS A 93 1.75 -6.37 -8.02
N GLY A 94 0.76 -7.22 -8.32
CA GLY A 94 0.66 -8.58 -7.81
C GLY A 94 -0.13 -8.73 -6.50
N PRO A 95 -0.29 -9.99 -6.04
CA PRO A 95 -1.03 -10.31 -4.83
C PRO A 95 -0.40 -9.70 -3.58
N SER A 96 -1.23 -9.34 -2.59
CA SER A 96 -0.76 -8.81 -1.30
C SER A 96 0.24 -9.73 -0.60
N LEU A 97 0.07 -11.04 -0.68
CA LEU A 97 1.00 -12.01 -0.10
C LEU A 97 2.40 -11.93 -0.73
N ASP A 98 2.50 -11.89 -2.06
CA ASP A 98 3.80 -11.80 -2.73
C ASP A 98 4.48 -10.45 -2.47
N ARG A 99 3.70 -9.36 -2.35
CA ARG A 99 4.19 -8.03 -1.96
C ARG A 99 4.75 -8.05 -0.54
N LEU A 100 3.99 -8.60 0.42
CA LEU A 100 4.40 -8.74 1.81
C LEU A 100 5.69 -9.56 1.90
N ARG A 101 5.73 -10.74 1.27
CA ARG A 101 6.90 -11.63 1.25
C ARG A 101 8.11 -10.94 0.62
N THR A 102 7.93 -10.23 -0.47
CA THR A 102 9.02 -9.49 -1.13
C THR A 102 9.65 -8.47 -0.19
N PHE A 103 8.84 -7.63 0.46
CA PHE A 103 9.37 -6.65 1.40
C PHE A 103 10.00 -7.31 2.62
N TYR A 104 9.41 -8.37 3.16
CA TYR A 104 9.98 -9.11 4.29
C TYR A 104 11.35 -9.72 3.94
N TYR A 105 11.49 -10.41 2.82
CA TYR A 105 12.76 -11.02 2.45
C TYR A 105 13.80 -9.99 1.99
N THR A 106 13.38 -8.85 1.46
CA THR A 106 14.27 -7.70 1.25
C THR A 106 14.80 -7.18 2.59
N ALA A 107 13.93 -7.06 3.60
CA ALA A 107 14.35 -6.67 4.95
C ALA A 107 15.36 -7.67 5.55
N ARG A 108 15.15 -8.97 5.35
CA ARG A 108 16.09 -10.02 5.80
C ARG A 108 17.48 -9.87 5.18
N ILE A 109 17.54 -9.53 3.89
CA ILE A 109 18.82 -9.29 3.20
C ILE A 109 19.55 -8.08 3.82
N TYR A 110 18.83 -6.99 4.09
CA TYR A 110 19.42 -5.81 4.74
C TYR A 110 19.79 -6.07 6.20
N GLU A 111 19.02 -6.91 6.94
CA GLU A 111 19.40 -7.37 8.29
C GLU A 111 20.71 -8.16 8.25
N ASN A 112 20.90 -9.08 7.29
CA ASN A 112 22.12 -9.87 7.13
C ASN A 112 23.33 -8.99 6.74
N SER A 113 23.13 -7.96 5.92
CA SER A 113 24.20 -7.01 5.56
C SER A 113 24.51 -5.99 6.67
N GLY A 114 23.74 -5.99 7.75
CA GLY A 114 23.88 -5.06 8.85
C GLY A 114 23.23 -3.69 8.66
N ASP A 115 22.55 -3.43 7.54
CA ASP A 115 21.81 -2.19 7.32
C ASP A 115 20.43 -2.29 7.99
N LEU A 116 20.43 -2.15 9.33
CA LEU A 116 19.21 -2.30 10.15
C LEU A 116 18.17 -1.22 9.85
N GLU A 117 18.61 -0.06 9.41
CA GLU A 117 17.73 1.05 9.01
C GLU A 117 16.86 0.64 7.81
N LYS A 118 17.48 0.18 6.73
CA LYS A 118 16.73 -0.32 5.57
C LYS A 118 15.92 -1.56 5.90
N ALA A 119 16.47 -2.47 6.72
CA ALA A 119 15.71 -3.64 7.16
C ALA A 119 14.40 -3.22 7.84
N MET A 120 14.43 -2.27 8.77
CA MET A 120 13.25 -1.76 9.46
C MET A 120 12.28 -1.05 8.49
N GLU A 121 12.80 -0.25 7.54
CA GLU A 121 11.97 0.38 6.50
C GLU A 121 11.19 -0.65 5.67
N PHE A 122 11.85 -1.73 5.24
CA PHE A 122 11.20 -2.79 4.48
C PHE A 122 10.24 -3.64 5.32
N LEU A 123 10.50 -3.86 6.62
CA LEU A 123 9.54 -4.49 7.54
C LEU A 123 8.28 -3.64 7.70
N ALA A 124 8.42 -2.32 7.85
CA ALA A 124 7.28 -1.40 7.90
C ALA A 124 6.46 -1.42 6.60
N LYS A 125 7.13 -1.47 5.43
CA LYS A 125 6.45 -1.64 4.13
C LYS A 125 5.73 -2.98 4.04
N SER A 126 6.33 -4.06 4.54
CA SER A 126 5.74 -5.40 4.55
C SER A 126 4.46 -5.43 5.39
N GLU A 127 4.47 -4.83 6.57
CA GLU A 127 3.33 -4.78 7.49
C GLU A 127 2.12 -4.06 6.90
N LYS A 128 2.31 -3.09 6.00
CA LYS A 128 1.19 -2.40 5.29
C LYS A 128 0.32 -3.35 4.45
N HIS A 129 0.78 -4.55 4.17
CA HIS A 129 0.08 -5.57 3.37
C HIS A 129 -0.54 -6.70 4.21
N LYS A 130 -0.82 -6.47 5.49
CA LYS A 130 -1.28 -7.47 6.48
C LYS A 130 -2.74 -7.94 6.35
N ASP A 131 -3.55 -7.32 5.52
CA ASP A 131 -5.02 -7.50 5.50
C ASP A 131 -5.53 -8.79 4.83
N CYS A 132 -4.73 -9.84 4.74
CA CYS A 132 -5.09 -11.09 4.08
C CYS A 132 -4.97 -12.28 5.05
N ASP A 133 -6.03 -13.10 5.22
CA ASP A 133 -6.11 -14.21 6.18
C ASP A 133 -4.96 -15.23 6.10
N LYS A 134 -4.42 -15.48 4.89
CA LYS A 134 -3.27 -16.37 4.70
C LYS A 134 -1.91 -15.75 5.10
N GLN A 135 -1.88 -14.47 5.49
CA GLN A 135 -0.65 -13.71 5.74
C GLN A 135 -0.27 -13.62 7.22
N ASN A 136 -1.10 -14.13 8.12
CA ASN A 136 -0.88 -13.97 9.55
C ASN A 136 0.43 -14.62 10.04
N LEU A 137 0.85 -15.77 9.49
CA LEU A 137 2.16 -16.34 9.79
C LEU A 137 3.33 -15.48 9.27
N CYS A 138 3.16 -14.82 8.12
CA CYS A 138 4.14 -13.85 7.63
C CYS A 138 4.22 -12.61 8.55
N LEU A 139 3.10 -12.19 9.14
CA LEU A 139 3.07 -11.12 10.12
C LEU A 139 3.86 -11.50 11.39
N ALA A 140 3.75 -12.74 11.86
CA ALA A 140 4.58 -13.24 12.96
C ALA A 140 6.07 -13.20 12.63
N LEU A 141 6.45 -13.52 11.38
CA LEU A 141 7.85 -13.38 10.94
C LEU A 141 8.33 -11.91 10.96
N ILE A 142 7.46 -10.97 10.56
CA ILE A 142 7.76 -9.53 10.60
C ILE A 142 8.02 -9.09 12.04
N TYR A 143 7.13 -9.42 12.98
CA TYR A 143 7.31 -9.07 14.39
C TYR A 143 8.54 -9.75 15.00
N THR A 144 8.81 -11.02 14.67
CA THR A 144 10.05 -11.70 15.09
C THR A 144 11.29 -10.96 14.58
N ALA A 145 11.29 -10.51 13.32
CA ALA A 145 12.42 -9.77 12.73
C ALA A 145 12.58 -8.38 13.38
N LYS A 146 11.48 -7.64 13.60
CA LYS A 146 11.50 -6.38 14.33
C LYS A 146 12.06 -6.57 15.75
N GLY A 147 11.59 -7.60 16.46
CA GLY A 147 12.08 -7.94 17.79
C GLY A 147 13.60 -8.14 17.81
N ARG A 148 14.16 -8.89 16.84
CA ARG A 148 15.61 -9.07 16.72
C ARG A 148 16.36 -7.76 16.44
N ILE A 149 15.86 -6.95 15.53
CA ILE A 149 16.47 -5.66 15.18
C ILE A 149 16.47 -4.73 16.40
N TYR A 150 15.36 -4.59 17.12
CA TYR A 150 15.30 -3.80 18.35
C TYR A 150 16.26 -4.32 19.41
N THR A 151 16.38 -5.65 19.57
CA THR A 151 17.35 -6.25 20.50
C THR A 151 18.80 -5.93 20.10
N GLN A 152 19.13 -5.98 18.80
CA GLN A 152 20.46 -5.60 18.30
C GLN A 152 20.76 -4.11 18.54
N MET A 153 19.73 -3.27 18.56
CA MET A 153 19.82 -1.84 18.88
C MET A 153 19.76 -1.53 20.38
N LEU A 154 19.79 -2.56 21.23
CA LEU A 154 19.66 -2.47 22.69
C LEU A 154 18.32 -1.86 23.16
N ASP A 155 17.32 -1.80 22.29
CA ASP A 155 15.95 -1.40 22.62
C ASP A 155 15.14 -2.63 23.04
N TYR A 156 15.44 -3.11 24.25
CA TYR A 156 14.86 -4.36 24.77
C TYR A 156 13.36 -4.25 25.03
N GLU A 157 12.83 -3.06 25.29
CA GLU A 157 11.41 -2.86 25.54
C GLU A 157 10.61 -3.10 24.26
N ASN A 158 10.95 -2.43 23.16
CA ASN A 158 10.31 -2.66 21.87
C ASN A 158 10.61 -4.06 21.33
N GLY A 159 11.80 -4.61 21.61
CA GLY A 159 12.13 -6.00 21.32
C GLY A 159 11.14 -6.98 21.95
N ALA A 160 10.91 -6.85 23.27
CA ALA A 160 9.98 -7.71 24.02
C ALA A 160 8.54 -7.61 23.49
N VAL A 161 8.04 -6.40 23.22
CA VAL A 161 6.69 -6.17 22.66
C VAL A 161 6.52 -6.87 21.30
N ASN A 162 7.50 -6.76 20.42
CA ASN A 162 7.41 -7.38 19.10
C ASN A 162 7.49 -8.92 19.19
N PHE A 163 8.34 -9.49 20.05
CA PHE A 163 8.37 -10.93 20.27
C PHE A 163 7.05 -11.46 20.87
N GLU A 164 6.41 -10.71 21.76
CA GLU A 164 5.11 -11.07 22.30
C GLU A 164 4.03 -11.10 21.22
N GLU A 165 3.97 -10.10 20.34
CA GLU A 165 3.02 -10.08 19.23
C GLU A 165 3.26 -11.28 18.28
N ALA A 166 4.52 -11.59 17.97
CA ALA A 166 4.86 -12.76 17.18
C ALA A 166 4.41 -14.06 17.85
N ALA A 167 4.68 -14.23 19.14
CA ALA A 167 4.28 -15.39 19.93
C ALA A 167 2.75 -15.57 19.92
N ARG A 168 1.99 -14.50 20.16
CA ARG A 168 0.53 -14.51 20.15
C ARG A 168 -0.05 -15.02 18.82
N ILE A 169 0.57 -14.63 17.70
CA ILE A 169 0.16 -15.10 16.38
C ILE A 169 0.51 -16.58 16.21
N TYR A 170 1.75 -17.01 16.54
CA TYR A 170 2.15 -18.40 16.42
C TYR A 170 1.28 -19.35 17.27
N LEU A 171 0.86 -18.93 18.46
CA LEU A 171 -0.05 -19.70 19.31
C LEU A 171 -1.41 -19.94 18.62
N ARG A 172 -1.98 -18.90 17.98
CA ARG A 172 -3.25 -19.02 17.22
C ARG A 172 -3.17 -20.05 16.09
N TYR A 173 -2.01 -20.27 15.53
CA TYR A 173 -1.77 -21.24 14.45
C TYR A 173 -1.19 -22.56 14.96
N SER A 174 -1.24 -22.80 16.27
CA SER A 174 -0.71 -24.02 16.90
C SER A 174 0.76 -24.33 16.57
N ASN A 175 1.55 -23.30 16.27
CA ASN A 175 2.98 -23.44 16.04
C ASN A 175 3.73 -23.26 17.35
N LEU A 176 3.71 -24.30 18.17
CA LEU A 176 4.19 -24.25 19.57
C LEU A 176 5.70 -23.99 19.65
N ASP A 177 6.50 -24.53 18.73
CA ASP A 177 7.95 -24.30 18.73
C ASP A 177 8.29 -22.82 18.49
N ARG A 178 7.66 -22.19 17.48
CA ARG A 178 7.85 -20.76 17.20
C ARG A 178 7.26 -19.88 18.31
N TYR A 179 6.13 -20.26 18.88
CA TYR A 179 5.56 -19.61 20.05
C TYR A 179 6.57 -19.56 21.19
N ALA A 180 7.06 -20.73 21.64
CA ALA A 180 8.05 -20.84 22.70
C ALA A 180 9.34 -20.06 22.38
N SER A 181 9.87 -20.21 21.17
CA SER A 181 11.05 -19.49 20.74
C SER A 181 10.92 -17.96 20.86
N ASN A 182 9.76 -17.39 20.52
CA ASN A 182 9.53 -15.95 20.65
C ASN A 182 9.31 -15.52 22.11
N LEU A 183 8.65 -16.34 22.93
CA LEU A 183 8.55 -16.06 24.37
C LEU A 183 9.92 -16.05 25.05
N LEU A 184 10.82 -16.96 24.69
CA LEU A 184 12.18 -17.00 25.22
C LEU A 184 13.00 -15.77 24.79
N GLN A 185 12.82 -15.28 23.57
CA GLN A 185 13.42 -14.01 23.14
C GLN A 185 12.84 -12.81 23.92
N LYS A 186 11.53 -12.79 24.19
CA LYS A 186 10.91 -11.80 25.08
C LYS A 186 11.56 -11.86 26.46
N CYS A 187 11.73 -13.06 27.06
CA CYS A 187 12.39 -13.24 28.35
C CYS A 187 13.80 -12.68 28.33
N SER A 188 14.59 -12.97 27.30
CA SER A 188 15.95 -12.41 27.17
C SER A 188 15.94 -10.88 27.18
N CYS A 189 15.00 -10.26 26.45
CA CYS A 189 14.83 -8.80 26.48
C CYS A 189 14.42 -8.28 27.87
N MET A 190 13.55 -8.99 28.58
CA MET A 190 13.12 -8.60 29.93
C MET A 190 14.28 -8.67 30.94
N ILE A 191 15.12 -9.72 30.88
CA ILE A 191 16.31 -9.85 31.72
C ILE A 191 17.27 -8.68 31.44
N MET A 192 17.58 -8.42 30.17
CA MET A 192 18.47 -7.33 29.75
C MET A 192 17.93 -5.94 30.10
N ASN A 193 16.61 -5.78 30.21
CA ASN A 193 15.94 -4.52 30.61
C ASN A 193 15.76 -4.42 32.15
N GLY A 194 16.33 -5.35 32.94
CA GLY A 194 16.22 -5.33 34.41
C GLY A 194 14.84 -5.65 34.97
N ARG A 195 14.01 -6.39 34.22
CA ARG A 195 12.60 -6.73 34.57
C ARG A 195 12.38 -8.25 34.59
N PRO A 196 13.06 -9.05 35.39
CA PRO A 196 13.02 -10.51 35.34
C PRO A 196 11.74 -11.14 35.94
N LYS A 197 10.94 -10.41 36.73
CA LYS A 197 9.87 -10.96 37.59
C LYS A 197 8.85 -11.89 36.93
N GLU A 198 8.63 -11.75 35.62
CA GLU A 198 7.65 -12.56 34.86
C GLU A 198 8.33 -13.71 34.10
N VAL A 199 9.65 -13.79 34.13
CA VAL A 199 10.44 -14.73 33.32
C VAL A 199 10.28 -16.15 33.80
N ASP A 200 10.21 -16.38 35.12
CA ASP A 200 10.06 -17.71 35.73
C ASP A 200 8.74 -18.39 35.27
N GLU A 201 7.63 -17.63 35.23
CA GLU A 201 6.35 -18.18 34.81
C GLU A 201 6.39 -18.61 33.34
N ILE A 202 7.03 -17.81 32.50
CA ILE A 202 7.19 -18.12 31.07
C ILE A 202 8.11 -19.32 30.87
N LEU A 203 9.23 -19.41 31.63
CA LEU A 203 10.10 -20.56 31.57
C LEU A 203 9.42 -21.85 32.02
N ALA A 204 8.60 -21.80 33.07
CA ALA A 204 7.82 -22.94 33.54
C ALA A 204 6.78 -23.39 32.48
N GLU A 205 6.10 -22.44 31.83
CA GLU A 205 5.18 -22.73 30.75
C GLU A 205 5.90 -23.41 29.58
N VAL A 206 7.01 -22.86 29.11
CA VAL A 206 7.77 -23.39 27.97
C VAL A 206 8.31 -24.79 28.31
N TYR A 207 8.87 -25.00 29.50
CA TYR A 207 9.43 -26.28 29.90
C TYR A 207 8.39 -27.39 30.05
N SER A 208 7.17 -27.02 30.47
CA SER A 208 6.07 -27.99 30.54
C SER A 208 5.76 -28.68 29.21
N ARG A 209 6.21 -28.08 28.11
CA ARG A 209 6.02 -28.57 26.72
C ARG A 209 7.32 -29.01 26.05
N LYS A 210 8.39 -29.29 26.82
CA LYS A 210 9.73 -29.54 26.27
C LYS A 210 9.79 -30.64 25.20
N THR A 211 8.89 -31.64 25.27
CA THR A 211 8.82 -32.74 24.30
C THR A 211 8.29 -32.34 22.93
N GLU A 212 7.66 -31.16 22.84
CA GLU A 212 7.09 -30.61 21.60
C GLU A 212 8.05 -29.59 20.94
N LEU A 213 9.17 -29.27 21.62
CA LEU A 213 10.10 -28.25 21.19
C LEU A 213 11.23 -28.84 20.34
N SER A 214 11.68 -28.10 19.35
CA SER A 214 12.92 -28.40 18.63
C SER A 214 14.12 -28.24 19.56
N SER A 215 15.22 -28.97 19.26
CA SER A 215 16.46 -28.84 20.00
C SER A 215 16.98 -27.39 20.01
N GLY A 216 16.77 -26.62 18.95
CA GLY A 216 17.13 -25.20 18.89
C GLY A 216 16.31 -24.33 19.85
N THR A 217 15.02 -24.61 20.03
CA THR A 217 14.16 -23.89 20.99
C THR A 217 14.46 -24.32 22.42
N LEU A 218 14.73 -25.61 22.65
CA LEU A 218 15.15 -26.12 23.94
C LEU A 218 16.52 -25.55 24.37
N ASN A 219 17.44 -25.40 23.42
CA ASN A 219 18.71 -24.69 23.66
C ASN A 219 18.50 -23.26 24.15
N LYS A 220 17.60 -22.49 23.48
CA LYS A 220 17.25 -21.14 23.94
C LYS A 220 16.64 -21.13 25.34
N TYR A 221 15.80 -22.12 25.65
CA TYR A 221 15.23 -22.25 26.98
C TYR A 221 16.34 -22.34 28.04
N HIS A 222 17.31 -23.26 27.89
CA HIS A 222 18.39 -23.42 28.83
C HIS A 222 19.27 -22.17 28.94
N GLN A 223 19.58 -21.54 27.81
CA GLN A 223 20.31 -20.27 27.80
C GLN A 223 19.59 -19.18 28.59
N THR A 224 18.26 -19.06 28.39
CA THR A 224 17.45 -18.07 29.10
C THR A 224 17.38 -18.36 30.60
N ALA A 225 17.21 -19.63 30.99
CA ALA A 225 17.18 -20.04 32.38
C ALA A 225 18.54 -19.81 33.10
N ILE A 226 19.63 -20.11 32.41
CA ILE A 226 21.00 -19.84 32.93
C ILE A 226 21.21 -18.33 33.06
N ASN A 227 20.82 -17.54 32.07
CA ASN A 227 20.98 -16.07 32.09
C ASN A 227 20.14 -15.45 33.22
N LEU A 228 18.89 -15.92 33.44
CA LEU A 228 18.07 -15.49 34.55
C LEU A 228 18.72 -15.79 35.89
N TYR A 229 19.18 -17.03 36.08
CA TYR A 229 19.86 -17.45 37.31
C TYR A 229 21.09 -16.59 37.57
N GLN A 230 21.94 -16.34 36.57
CA GLN A 230 23.13 -15.50 36.68
C GLN A 230 22.80 -14.02 36.94
N TYR A 231 21.61 -13.54 36.53
CA TYR A 231 21.14 -12.20 36.84
C TYR A 231 20.69 -12.06 38.30
N GLU A 232 20.06 -13.09 38.85
CA GLU A 232 19.49 -13.08 40.20
C GLU A 232 20.45 -13.55 41.28
N HIS A 233 21.44 -14.36 40.92
CA HIS A 233 22.35 -15.03 41.87
C HIS A 233 23.83 -14.83 41.49
N ASP A 234 24.66 -14.60 42.50
CA ASP A 234 26.13 -14.57 42.32
C ASP A 234 26.75 -15.97 42.20
N GLU A 235 26.03 -17.00 42.59
CA GLU A 235 26.45 -18.39 42.52
C GLU A 235 26.52 -18.91 41.08
N SER A 236 27.24 -20.01 40.88
CA SER A 236 27.36 -20.65 39.58
C SER A 236 26.16 -21.53 39.27
N PRO A 237 25.59 -21.47 38.03
CA PRO A 237 24.43 -22.28 37.63
C PRO A 237 24.80 -23.72 37.25
N MET A 238 25.64 -24.42 38.01
CA MET A 238 26.15 -25.75 37.66
C MET A 238 25.04 -26.81 37.50
N GLN A 239 23.98 -26.73 38.27
CA GLN A 239 22.86 -27.67 38.13
C GLN A 239 22.10 -27.44 36.82
N LEU A 240 21.90 -26.18 36.44
CA LEU A 240 21.30 -25.83 35.17
C LEU A 240 22.19 -26.20 33.99
N LEU A 241 23.52 -26.05 34.15
CA LEU A 241 24.48 -26.49 33.14
C LEU A 241 24.41 -28.00 32.94
N ALA A 242 24.35 -28.79 34.02
CA ALA A 242 24.22 -30.25 33.91
C ALA A 242 22.95 -30.64 33.12
N SER A 243 21.82 -30.03 33.45
CA SER A 243 20.55 -30.24 32.70
C SER A 243 20.66 -29.80 31.23
N TYR A 244 21.37 -28.71 30.96
CA TYR A 244 21.58 -28.20 29.60
C TYR A 244 22.38 -29.20 28.76
N LEU A 245 23.47 -29.74 29.30
CA LEU A 245 24.32 -30.71 28.61
C LEU A 245 23.65 -32.09 28.45
N ASP A 246 22.70 -32.44 29.31
CA ASP A 246 21.94 -33.69 29.22
C ASP A 246 20.80 -33.56 28.15
N ASP A 247 20.09 -32.46 28.15
CA ASP A 247 18.97 -32.22 27.21
C ASP A 247 19.43 -31.93 25.77
N ILE A 248 20.63 -31.35 25.57
CA ILE A 248 21.15 -30.97 24.24
C ILE A 248 22.42 -31.80 23.92
N THR A 249 22.24 -32.81 23.11
CA THR A 249 23.32 -33.72 22.71
C THR A 249 24.04 -33.32 21.42
N ASP A 250 23.47 -32.45 20.61
CA ASP A 250 24.08 -31.98 19.36
C ASP A 250 25.11 -30.87 19.64
N PRO A 251 26.42 -31.13 19.40
CA PRO A 251 27.46 -30.16 19.69
C PRO A 251 27.42 -28.89 18.83
N TYR A 252 26.70 -28.91 17.68
CA TYR A 252 26.53 -27.76 16.82
C TYR A 252 25.48 -26.77 17.37
N ILE A 253 24.61 -27.21 18.28
CA ILE A 253 23.53 -26.40 18.86
C ILE A 253 24.01 -25.74 20.16
N LEU A 254 24.81 -26.45 20.97
CA LEU A 254 25.32 -25.99 22.27
C LEU A 254 26.07 -24.65 22.16
N ASP A 255 25.84 -23.78 23.13
CA ASP A 255 26.63 -22.56 23.33
C ASP A 255 27.85 -22.85 24.22
N TRP A 256 28.93 -23.27 23.60
CA TRP A 256 30.14 -23.63 24.27
C TRP A 256 30.82 -22.46 24.97
N THR A 257 30.57 -21.21 24.55
CA THR A 257 31.10 -20.02 25.23
C THR A 257 30.40 -19.80 26.56
N MET A 258 29.10 -20.00 26.64
CA MET A 258 28.33 -19.99 27.88
C MET A 258 28.81 -21.10 28.83
N VAL A 259 28.96 -22.32 28.31
CA VAL A 259 29.52 -23.47 29.07
C VAL A 259 30.88 -23.15 29.66
N ALA A 260 31.79 -22.59 28.85
CA ALA A 260 33.12 -22.17 29.30
C ALA A 260 33.06 -21.09 30.38
N GLY A 261 32.19 -20.09 30.22
CA GLY A 261 31.99 -19.01 31.18
C GLY A 261 31.58 -19.53 32.57
N ILE A 262 30.71 -20.56 32.62
CA ILE A 262 30.26 -21.20 33.84
C ILE A 262 31.42 -21.98 34.50
N TYR A 263 32.16 -22.77 33.72
CA TYR A 263 33.33 -23.50 34.25
C TYR A 263 34.40 -22.55 34.79
N LEU A 264 34.66 -21.41 34.13
CA LEU A 264 35.61 -20.41 34.64
C LEU A 264 35.17 -19.77 35.96
N LYS A 265 33.89 -19.59 36.17
CA LYS A 265 33.32 -19.10 37.43
C LYS A 265 33.60 -20.07 38.58
N GLU A 266 33.67 -21.38 38.30
CA GLU A 266 34.01 -22.45 39.22
C GLU A 266 35.52 -22.78 39.29
N ASN A 267 36.39 -21.98 38.67
CA ASN A 267 37.83 -22.25 38.52
C ASN A 267 38.19 -23.58 37.80
N MET A 268 37.26 -24.12 37.02
CA MET A 268 37.44 -25.33 36.22
C MET A 268 38.05 -24.97 34.87
N VAL A 269 39.34 -24.60 34.87
CA VAL A 269 39.98 -23.98 33.70
C VAL A 269 40.19 -24.98 32.56
N GLU A 270 40.49 -26.25 32.86
CA GLU A 270 40.68 -27.26 31.82
C GLU A 270 39.39 -27.60 31.10
N GLU A 271 38.28 -27.71 31.82
CA GLU A 271 36.94 -27.92 31.25
C GLU A 271 36.51 -26.73 30.43
N ALA A 272 36.78 -25.51 30.86
CA ALA A 272 36.51 -24.29 30.10
C ALA A 272 37.32 -24.26 28.79
N LEU A 273 38.60 -24.61 28.80
CA LEU A 273 39.41 -24.69 27.59
C LEU A 273 38.92 -25.80 26.65
N CYS A 274 38.43 -26.92 27.19
CA CYS A 274 37.77 -27.95 26.39
C CYS A 274 36.49 -27.44 25.71
N ALA A 275 35.65 -26.74 26.46
CA ALA A 275 34.43 -26.12 25.91
C ALA A 275 34.77 -25.08 24.82
N LEU A 276 35.77 -24.23 25.00
CA LEU A 276 36.22 -23.26 24.00
C LEU A 276 36.83 -23.94 22.76
N SER A 277 37.51 -25.10 22.94
CA SER A 277 37.94 -25.91 21.81
C SER A 277 36.75 -26.43 20.98
N ASN A 278 35.67 -26.85 21.65
CA ASN A 278 34.44 -27.25 20.98
C ASN A 278 33.78 -26.05 20.26
N GLN A 279 33.76 -24.87 20.88
CA GLN A 279 33.29 -23.65 20.19
C GLN A 279 34.05 -23.40 18.89
N ALA A 280 35.40 -23.45 18.95
CA ALA A 280 36.23 -23.26 17.77
C ALA A 280 36.07 -24.36 16.70
N ARG A 281 35.70 -25.58 17.12
CA ARG A 281 35.51 -26.74 16.22
C ARG A 281 34.14 -26.76 15.55
N TYR A 282 33.08 -26.43 16.27
CA TYR A 282 31.68 -26.63 15.82
C TYR A 282 30.97 -25.32 15.45
N ARG A 283 31.52 -24.18 15.89
CA ARG A 283 30.91 -22.87 15.71
C ARG A 283 31.93 -21.78 15.38
N ASN A 284 31.48 -20.56 15.18
CA ASN A 284 32.37 -19.40 14.94
C ASN A 284 32.99 -18.90 16.25
N LYS A 285 34.18 -18.31 16.13
CA LYS A 285 34.84 -17.59 17.20
C LYS A 285 34.31 -16.16 17.22
N ASP A 286 33.30 -15.91 18.05
CA ASP A 286 32.72 -14.59 18.27
C ASP A 286 33.41 -13.80 19.38
N ALA A 287 32.94 -12.60 19.68
CA ALA A 287 33.52 -11.79 20.75
C ALA A 287 33.51 -12.52 22.12
N SER A 288 32.45 -13.26 22.44
CA SER A 288 32.33 -14.04 23.69
C SER A 288 33.37 -15.12 23.76
N TYR A 289 33.70 -15.79 22.66
CA TYR A 289 34.79 -16.77 22.58
C TYR A 289 36.14 -16.13 22.98
N HIS A 290 36.48 -14.99 22.38
CA HIS A 290 37.75 -14.29 22.65
C HIS A 290 37.82 -13.80 24.09
N TYR A 291 36.74 -13.31 24.66
CA TYR A 291 36.66 -12.91 26.06
C TYR A 291 36.94 -14.08 27.02
N TYR A 292 36.20 -15.19 26.86
CA TYR A 292 36.39 -16.35 27.74
C TYR A 292 37.70 -17.09 27.50
N MET A 293 38.21 -17.10 26.26
CA MET A 293 39.56 -17.64 25.98
C MET A 293 40.64 -16.80 26.67
N ALA A 294 40.55 -15.47 26.59
CA ALA A 294 41.47 -14.59 27.31
C ALA A 294 41.45 -14.85 28.81
N LYS A 295 40.25 -14.99 29.40
CA LYS A 295 40.10 -15.26 30.83
C LYS A 295 40.63 -16.63 31.23
N ALA A 296 40.42 -17.67 30.46
CA ALA A 296 40.98 -19.01 30.68
C ALA A 296 42.50 -19.01 30.60
N LEU A 297 43.08 -18.29 29.65
CA LEU A 297 44.53 -18.14 29.49
C LEU A 297 45.15 -17.34 30.63
N GLU A 298 44.49 -16.28 31.10
CA GLU A 298 44.88 -15.50 32.26
C GLU A 298 44.96 -16.38 33.52
N MET A 299 43.89 -17.15 33.79
CA MET A 299 43.85 -18.10 34.91
C MET A 299 44.89 -19.22 34.78
N SER A 300 45.32 -19.56 33.56
CA SER A 300 46.40 -20.51 33.29
C SER A 300 47.79 -19.87 33.35
N GLY A 301 47.93 -18.57 33.69
CA GLY A 301 49.20 -17.85 33.72
C GLY A 301 49.82 -17.50 32.36
N LYS A 302 49.07 -17.68 31.27
CA LYS A 302 49.50 -17.41 29.88
C LYS A 302 49.17 -15.97 29.45
N TYR A 303 49.69 -15.00 30.19
CA TYR A 303 49.28 -13.59 30.11
C TYR A 303 49.44 -12.94 28.72
N GLN A 304 50.52 -13.27 27.98
CA GLN A 304 50.73 -12.70 26.64
C GLN A 304 49.64 -13.14 25.64
N GLN A 305 49.25 -14.41 25.75
CA GLN A 305 48.17 -14.92 24.91
C GLN A 305 46.81 -14.36 25.33
N ALA A 306 46.58 -14.19 26.64
CA ALA A 306 45.37 -13.56 27.16
C ALA A 306 45.21 -12.13 26.66
N ILE A 307 46.28 -11.31 26.65
CA ILE A 307 46.25 -9.94 26.12
C ILE A 307 45.89 -9.93 24.63
N HIS A 308 46.43 -10.88 23.85
CA HIS A 308 46.09 -10.97 22.43
C HIS A 308 44.59 -11.23 22.22
N GLU A 309 44.00 -12.16 22.95
CA GLU A 309 42.58 -12.48 22.88
C GLU A 309 41.70 -11.32 23.39
N TYR A 310 42.09 -10.59 24.43
CA TYR A 310 41.39 -9.39 24.90
C TYR A 310 41.41 -8.27 23.85
N ASN A 311 42.50 -8.07 23.12
CA ASN A 311 42.55 -7.08 22.04
C ASN A 311 41.54 -7.40 20.91
N ILE A 312 41.43 -8.67 20.51
CA ILE A 312 40.46 -9.10 19.52
C ILE A 312 39.03 -8.86 20.03
N TYR A 313 38.77 -9.15 21.30
CA TYR A 313 37.48 -8.88 21.94
C TYR A 313 37.13 -7.37 21.89
N ASP A 314 38.07 -6.50 22.31
CA ASP A 314 37.86 -5.05 22.31
C ASP A 314 37.61 -4.47 20.91
N GLU A 315 38.34 -4.93 19.89
CA GLU A 315 38.13 -4.53 18.52
C GLU A 315 36.72 -4.93 18.05
N SER A 316 36.29 -6.14 18.39
CA SER A 316 34.95 -6.64 18.05
C SER A 316 33.83 -5.84 18.72
N CYS A 317 33.98 -5.57 20.05
CA CYS A 317 33.01 -4.78 20.80
C CYS A 317 32.99 -3.30 20.35
N GLY A 318 34.14 -2.71 20.06
CA GLY A 318 34.24 -1.34 19.59
C GLY A 318 33.57 -1.13 18.22
N SER A 319 33.66 -2.10 17.32
CA SER A 319 32.98 -2.07 16.04
C SER A 319 31.47 -2.20 16.19
N ALA A 320 31.00 -3.11 17.05
CA ALA A 320 29.58 -3.28 17.33
C ALA A 320 28.95 -2.03 17.97
N GLY A 321 29.63 -1.41 18.94
CA GLY A 321 29.17 -0.19 19.59
C GLY A 321 29.03 0.98 18.60
N ARG A 322 30.03 1.18 17.73
CA ARG A 322 29.95 2.20 16.66
C ARG A 322 28.83 1.93 15.68
N PHE A 323 28.61 0.66 15.35
CA PHE A 323 27.51 0.25 14.47
C PHE A 323 26.14 0.61 15.07
N ILE A 324 25.90 0.27 16.34
CA ILE A 324 24.65 0.57 17.05
C ILE A 324 24.38 2.09 17.10
N LEU A 325 25.41 2.90 17.42
CA LEU A 325 25.27 4.36 17.52
C LEU A 325 24.91 5.04 16.18
N ASN A 326 25.22 4.40 15.06
CA ASN A 326 24.91 4.93 13.73
C ASN A 326 23.54 4.50 13.18
N GLN A 327 22.76 3.71 13.93
CA GLN A 327 21.48 3.17 13.48
C GLN A 327 20.33 3.76 14.31
N ASP A 328 19.36 4.37 13.67
CA ASP A 328 18.15 4.89 14.31
C ASP A 328 16.88 4.23 13.74
N THR A 329 16.69 2.95 14.06
CA THR A 329 15.54 2.18 13.57
C THR A 329 14.22 2.60 14.19
N ARG A 330 14.21 3.09 15.44
CA ARG A 330 13.01 3.57 16.12
C ARG A 330 12.46 4.82 15.41
N PHE A 331 13.34 5.76 15.07
CA PHE A 331 12.94 6.97 14.34
C PHE A 331 12.29 6.66 12.99
N ILE A 332 12.77 5.62 12.30
CA ILE A 332 12.22 5.21 11.01
C ILE A 332 10.82 4.63 11.16
N GLU A 333 10.59 3.75 12.13
CA GLU A 333 9.27 3.18 12.38
C GLU A 333 8.27 4.27 12.82
N GLU A 334 8.66 5.16 13.73
CA GLU A 334 7.87 6.32 14.14
C GLU A 334 7.61 7.26 12.97
N ARG A 335 8.61 7.54 12.13
CA ARG A 335 8.48 8.38 10.93
C ARG A 335 7.50 7.78 9.92
N GLU A 336 7.60 6.49 9.65
CA GLU A 336 6.67 5.79 8.74
C GLU A 336 5.24 5.77 9.30
N HIS A 337 5.08 5.51 10.61
CA HIS A 337 3.78 5.60 11.27
C HIS A 337 3.20 7.01 11.23
N HIS A 338 4.03 8.01 11.53
CA HIS A 338 3.65 9.43 11.48
C HIS A 338 3.27 9.87 10.06
N ASN A 339 4.06 9.47 9.04
CA ASN A 339 3.75 9.72 7.64
C ASN A 339 2.41 9.10 7.21
N GLU A 340 2.10 7.90 7.68
CA GLU A 340 0.82 7.24 7.42
C GLU A 340 -0.34 7.95 8.10
N MET A 341 -0.18 8.36 9.36
CA MET A 341 -1.18 9.17 10.09
C MET A 341 -1.42 10.51 9.40
N HIS A 342 -0.36 11.20 8.97
CA HIS A 342 -0.48 12.45 8.22
C HIS A 342 -1.12 12.24 6.84
N ALA A 343 -0.81 11.16 6.13
CA ALA A 343 -1.46 10.84 4.86
C ALA A 343 -2.96 10.58 5.05
N LYS A 344 -3.34 9.82 6.07
CA LYS A 344 -4.75 9.59 6.44
C LYS A 344 -5.46 10.88 6.87
N ALA A 345 -4.78 11.73 7.65
CA ALA A 345 -5.31 13.03 8.08
C ALA A 345 -5.51 13.99 6.89
N ARG A 346 -4.53 14.06 5.95
CA ARG A 346 -4.66 14.85 4.71
C ARG A 346 -5.80 14.35 3.84
N MET A 347 -5.97 13.03 3.68
CA MET A 347 -7.11 12.47 2.96
C MET A 347 -8.44 12.85 3.60
N LYS A 348 -8.56 12.72 4.93
CA LYS A 348 -9.78 13.14 5.66
C LYS A 348 -10.04 14.64 5.50
N SER A 349 -9.03 15.49 5.62
CA SER A 349 -9.18 16.94 5.44
C SER A 349 -9.55 17.31 4.00
N MET A 350 -9.00 16.61 3.01
CA MET A 350 -9.34 16.81 1.59
C MET A 350 -10.79 16.39 1.29
N VAL A 351 -11.25 15.26 1.83
CA VAL A 351 -12.65 14.84 1.73
C VAL A 351 -13.58 15.85 2.41
N LEU A 352 -13.22 16.32 3.61
CA LEU A 352 -13.99 17.34 4.31
C LEU A 352 -14.05 18.66 3.52
N LEU A 353 -12.93 19.10 2.94
CA LEU A 353 -12.87 20.29 2.10
C LEU A 353 -13.78 20.15 0.86
N LEU A 354 -13.72 19.00 0.19
CA LEU A 354 -14.58 18.72 -0.97
C LEU A 354 -16.05 18.70 -0.59
N THR A 355 -16.41 18.11 0.55
CA THR A 355 -17.80 18.14 1.04
C THR A 355 -18.26 19.54 1.39
N CYS A 356 -17.41 20.36 2.02
CA CYS A 356 -17.71 21.77 2.28
C CYS A 356 -17.91 22.56 0.97
N ILE A 357 -17.07 22.35 -0.04
CA ILE A 357 -17.21 22.99 -1.37
C ILE A 357 -18.54 22.60 -2.02
N VAL A 358 -18.91 21.33 -1.98
CA VAL A 358 -20.20 20.85 -2.54
C VAL A 358 -21.37 21.49 -1.80
N ILE A 359 -21.32 21.59 -0.46
CA ILE A 359 -22.35 22.26 0.34
C ILE A 359 -22.43 23.74 0.00
N LEU A 360 -21.30 24.44 -0.13
CA LEU A 360 -21.28 25.86 -0.49
C LEU A 360 -21.83 26.09 -1.91
N LEU A 361 -21.48 25.21 -2.86
CA LEU A 361 -22.02 25.29 -4.21
C LEU A 361 -23.52 25.01 -4.24
N SER A 362 -24.02 24.05 -3.45
CA SER A 362 -25.46 23.79 -3.35
C SER A 362 -26.21 24.96 -2.70
N LEU A 363 -25.64 25.57 -1.65
CA LEU A 363 -26.19 26.77 -1.02
C LEU A 363 -26.19 27.97 -1.97
N SER A 364 -25.12 28.18 -2.72
CA SER A 364 -25.06 29.27 -3.70
C SER A 364 -26.07 29.06 -4.83
N LEU A 365 -26.24 27.83 -5.28
CA LEU A 365 -27.24 27.48 -6.28
C LEU A 365 -28.67 27.73 -5.76
N THR A 366 -28.96 27.33 -4.54
CA THR A 366 -30.29 27.60 -3.92
C THR A 366 -30.53 29.10 -3.73
N ILE A 367 -29.53 29.87 -3.33
CA ILE A 367 -29.63 31.35 -3.25
C ILE A 367 -29.87 31.95 -4.64
N CYS A 368 -29.15 31.51 -5.66
CA CYS A 368 -29.35 31.95 -7.04
C CYS A 368 -30.76 31.63 -7.53
N ILE A 369 -31.27 30.43 -7.24
CA ILE A 369 -32.64 30.02 -7.57
C ILE A 369 -33.66 30.93 -6.86
N ILE A 370 -33.46 31.20 -5.54
CA ILE A 370 -34.34 32.08 -4.76
C ILE A 370 -34.32 33.52 -5.32
N ILE A 371 -33.14 34.02 -5.68
CA ILE A 371 -33.01 35.37 -6.29
C ILE A 371 -33.70 35.40 -7.67
N ALA A 372 -33.45 34.36 -8.48
CA ALA A 372 -34.08 34.27 -9.82
C ALA A 372 -35.61 34.16 -9.73
N THR A 373 -36.12 33.35 -8.81
CA THR A 373 -37.56 33.22 -8.58
C THR A 373 -38.17 34.52 -8.03
N ARG A 374 -37.50 35.22 -7.07
CA ARG A 374 -37.95 36.52 -6.61
C ARG A 374 -37.96 37.56 -7.74
N LYS A 375 -36.92 37.56 -8.58
CA LYS A 375 -36.84 38.48 -9.72
C LYS A 375 -37.93 38.18 -10.78
N GLN A 376 -38.19 36.90 -11.01
CA GLN A 376 -39.30 36.49 -11.88
C GLN A 376 -40.66 36.87 -11.29
N LEU A 377 -40.83 36.75 -9.96
CA LEU A 377 -42.07 37.15 -9.30
C LEU A 377 -42.28 38.67 -9.42
N GLN A 378 -41.22 39.47 -9.17
CA GLN A 378 -41.26 40.91 -9.36
C GLN A 378 -41.55 41.34 -10.81
N LEU A 379 -40.93 40.63 -11.78
CA LEU A 379 -41.25 40.87 -13.20
C LEU A 379 -42.70 40.53 -13.53
N LYS A 380 -43.20 39.39 -13.04
CA LYS A 380 -44.60 39.04 -13.20
C LYS A 380 -45.56 40.02 -12.54
N GLU A 381 -45.22 40.50 -11.34
CA GLU A 381 -46.01 41.57 -10.68
C GLU A 381 -45.95 42.90 -11.47
N HIS A 382 -44.81 43.22 -12.07
CA HIS A 382 -44.67 44.40 -12.91
C HIS A 382 -45.44 44.25 -14.22
N GLU A 383 -45.31 43.08 -14.86
CA GLU A 383 -46.09 42.73 -16.08
C GLU A 383 -47.59 42.69 -15.79
N GLN A 384 -48.02 42.15 -14.64
CA GLN A 384 -49.42 42.21 -14.23
C GLN A 384 -49.93 43.64 -14.00
N ARG A 385 -49.11 44.52 -13.39
CA ARG A 385 -49.45 45.93 -13.20
C ARG A 385 -49.48 46.68 -14.53
N GLU A 386 -48.53 46.39 -15.44
CA GLU A 386 -48.53 46.97 -16.78
C GLU A 386 -49.69 46.41 -17.60
N LEU A 387 -49.96 45.09 -17.50
CA LEU A 387 -51.11 44.46 -18.18
C LEU A 387 -52.43 45.00 -17.62
N ALA A 388 -52.54 45.23 -16.31
CA ALA A 388 -53.70 45.88 -15.69
C ALA A 388 -53.87 47.33 -16.18
N ARG A 389 -52.77 48.11 -16.33
CA ARG A 389 -52.81 49.43 -16.96
C ARG A 389 -53.19 49.35 -18.43
N GLN A 390 -52.61 48.42 -19.20
CA GLN A 390 -52.95 48.21 -20.62
C GLN A 390 -54.36 47.71 -20.78
N VAL A 391 -54.86 46.87 -19.86
CA VAL A 391 -56.28 46.46 -19.84
C VAL A 391 -57.21 47.65 -19.55
N GLU A 392 -56.75 48.53 -18.62
CA GLU A 392 -57.51 49.77 -18.32
C GLU A 392 -57.44 50.76 -19.47
N GLU A 393 -56.29 50.94 -20.14
CA GLU A 393 -56.13 51.70 -21.38
C GLU A 393 -56.89 51.04 -22.56
N LEU A 394 -56.74 49.69 -22.69
CA LEU A 394 -57.48 48.95 -23.74
C LEU A 394 -59.01 48.86 -23.50
N MET A 395 -59.43 48.91 -22.20
CA MET A 395 -60.84 49.05 -21.90
C MET A 395 -61.36 50.47 -22.29
N MET A 396 -60.53 51.47 -22.14
CA MET A 396 -60.82 52.83 -22.62
C MET A 396 -60.68 52.92 -24.12
N GLU A 397 -59.68 52.28 -24.75
CA GLU A 397 -59.50 52.18 -26.19
C GLU A 397 -60.53 51.24 -26.88
N ARG A 398 -61.01 50.20 -26.18
CA ARG A 398 -62.05 49.28 -26.64
C ARG A 398 -63.40 49.94 -26.70
N GLU A 399 -63.65 50.93 -25.90
CA GLU A 399 -64.80 51.81 -26.07
C GLU A 399 -64.67 52.66 -27.34
N GLU A 400 -63.41 53.00 -27.77
CA GLU A 400 -63.16 53.70 -29.05
C GLU A 400 -62.97 52.77 -30.24
N LEU A 401 -62.38 51.55 -30.06
CA LEU A 401 -61.98 50.61 -31.12
C LEU A 401 -62.97 49.42 -31.36
N ALA A 402 -64.16 49.48 -30.84
CA ALA A 402 -65.21 48.54 -31.21
C ALA A 402 -65.51 48.54 -32.75
N LYS A 403 -64.60 49.15 -33.54
CA LYS A 403 -64.79 49.40 -34.99
C LYS A 403 -63.70 48.81 -35.90
N VAL A 404 -62.65 48.18 -35.50
CA VAL A 404 -61.66 47.63 -36.47
C VAL A 404 -61.19 46.21 -36.12
N ASN A 405 -61.33 45.38 -37.10
CA ASN A 405 -61.25 43.92 -37.21
C ASN A 405 -59.79 43.36 -37.34
N THR A 406 -59.67 42.06 -36.93
CA THR A 406 -58.81 40.93 -37.41
C THR A 406 -57.32 41.11 -37.66
N GLU A 407 -56.60 40.20 -37.10
CA GLU A 407 -55.47 39.38 -37.55
C GLU A 407 -54.37 39.14 -36.46
N ASN A 408 -54.31 37.97 -35.93
CA ASN A 408 -53.08 37.17 -35.80
C ASN A 408 -53.29 35.87 -35.00
N LYS A 409 -53.68 34.82 -35.68
CA LYS A 409 -53.91 33.49 -35.09
C LYS A 409 -52.65 32.65 -34.91
N GLU A 410 -51.54 32.93 -35.59
CA GLU A 410 -50.31 32.12 -35.56
C GLU A 410 -49.41 32.41 -34.40
N ALA A 411 -49.20 33.64 -33.94
CA ALA A 411 -48.37 34.00 -32.82
C ALA A 411 -48.88 33.42 -31.48
N ARG A 412 -50.19 33.28 -31.31
CA ARG A 412 -50.81 32.67 -30.12
C ARG A 412 -50.51 31.18 -29.95
N LYS A 413 -50.30 30.44 -31.04
CA LYS A 413 -50.05 28.99 -31.00
C LYS A 413 -48.66 28.65 -30.47
N ILE A 414 -47.66 29.43 -30.84
CA ILE A 414 -46.26 29.23 -30.41
C ILE A 414 -46.04 29.59 -28.94
N ILE A 415 -46.67 30.66 -28.45
CA ILE A 415 -46.56 31.11 -27.06
C ILE A 415 -47.29 30.13 -26.13
N SER A 416 -48.47 29.62 -26.51
CA SER A 416 -49.26 28.69 -25.72
C SER A 416 -48.55 27.30 -25.58
N GLU A 417 -47.80 26.87 -26.58
CA GLU A 417 -47.04 25.62 -26.53
C GLU A 417 -45.82 25.71 -25.57
N ARG A 418 -45.14 26.86 -25.53
CA ARG A 418 -44.02 27.09 -24.60
C ARG A 418 -44.47 27.33 -23.15
N LEU A 419 -45.55 28.05 -22.93
CA LEU A 419 -46.14 28.24 -21.59
C LEU A 419 -46.65 26.92 -21.00
N ARG A 420 -47.22 26.02 -21.81
CA ARG A 420 -47.70 24.71 -21.37
C ARG A 420 -46.59 23.78 -20.85
N ILE A 421 -45.36 23.96 -21.35
CA ILE A 421 -44.19 23.21 -20.84
C ILE A 421 -43.76 23.75 -19.48
N ILE A 422 -43.79 25.06 -19.30
CA ILE A 422 -43.41 25.72 -18.02
C ILE A 422 -44.47 25.46 -16.96
N ASP A 423 -45.76 25.55 -17.31
CA ASP A 423 -46.88 25.27 -16.40
C ASP A 423 -46.88 23.82 -15.91
N ASN A 424 -46.54 22.84 -16.76
CA ASN A 424 -46.43 21.45 -16.33
C ASN A 424 -45.27 21.21 -15.35
N PHE A 425 -44.19 22.01 -15.42
CA PHE A 425 -43.09 21.95 -14.44
C PHE A 425 -43.46 22.61 -13.08
N VAL A 426 -44.13 23.74 -13.13
CA VAL A 426 -44.54 24.47 -11.91
C VAL A 426 -45.66 23.72 -11.17
N PHE A 427 -46.61 23.13 -11.91
CA PHE A 427 -47.71 22.37 -11.31
C PHE A 427 -47.29 21.02 -10.73
N SER A 428 -46.25 20.34 -11.28
CA SER A 428 -45.73 19.09 -10.71
C SER A 428 -45.06 19.28 -9.33
N ASP A 429 -44.43 20.44 -9.13
CA ASP A 429 -43.72 20.74 -7.89
C ASP A 429 -44.63 21.27 -6.77
N VAL A 430 -45.75 21.88 -7.15
CA VAL A 430 -46.69 22.50 -6.20
C VAL A 430 -47.79 21.54 -5.73
N LEU A 431 -48.19 20.55 -6.53
CA LEU A 431 -49.37 19.73 -6.26
C LEU A 431 -49.08 18.29 -5.82
N GLN A 432 -47.80 17.84 -5.80
CA GLN A 432 -47.37 16.48 -5.42
C GLN A 432 -48.19 15.35 -6.09
N ASP A 433 -48.62 15.55 -7.33
CA ASP A 433 -49.50 14.64 -8.05
C ASP A 433 -48.68 13.74 -9.02
N GLU A 434 -48.69 12.42 -8.81
CA GLU A 434 -47.95 11.41 -9.59
C GLU A 434 -48.19 11.46 -11.11
N ILE A 435 -49.32 12.04 -11.54
CA ILE A 435 -49.66 12.20 -12.97
C ILE A 435 -48.79 13.27 -13.62
N PHE A 436 -48.47 14.35 -12.90
CA PHE A 436 -47.61 15.42 -13.39
C PHE A 436 -46.13 15.02 -13.38
N GLU A 437 -45.70 14.25 -12.37
CA GLU A 437 -44.35 13.69 -12.29
C GLU A 437 -44.09 12.74 -13.48
N ARG A 438 -45.05 11.96 -13.89
CA ARG A 438 -44.93 11.06 -15.03
C ARG A 438 -44.87 11.83 -16.36
N LYS A 439 -45.62 12.91 -16.53
CA LYS A 439 -45.56 13.78 -17.73
C LYS A 439 -44.25 14.57 -17.81
N ALA A 440 -43.74 15.08 -16.70
CA ALA A 440 -42.43 15.72 -16.62
C ALA A 440 -41.31 14.73 -16.94
N SER A 441 -41.39 13.49 -16.41
CA SER A 441 -40.47 12.40 -16.70
C SER A 441 -40.49 11.97 -18.18
N GLU A 442 -41.63 11.92 -18.82
CA GLU A 442 -41.77 11.63 -20.26
C GLU A 442 -41.20 12.74 -21.15
N THR A 443 -41.38 14.00 -20.76
CA THR A 443 -40.79 15.17 -21.44
C THR A 443 -39.26 15.16 -21.28
N LEU A 444 -38.74 14.87 -20.07
CA LEU A 444 -37.31 14.68 -19.82
C LEU A 444 -36.73 13.48 -20.59
N LYS A 445 -37.45 12.36 -20.68
CA LYS A 445 -37.05 11.21 -21.52
C LYS A 445 -37.01 11.58 -23.00
N GLY A 446 -37.95 12.44 -23.49
CA GLY A 446 -37.92 12.97 -24.83
C GLY A 446 -36.66 13.80 -25.14
N ILE A 447 -36.26 14.66 -24.20
CA ILE A 447 -35.03 15.47 -24.30
C ILE A 447 -33.78 14.56 -24.23
N ILE A 448 -33.80 13.55 -23.35
CA ILE A 448 -32.70 12.59 -23.18
C ILE A 448 -32.60 11.62 -24.39
N SER A 449 -33.69 11.30 -25.05
CA SER A 449 -33.69 10.44 -26.25
C SER A 449 -33.04 11.10 -27.47
N ASN A 450 -33.01 12.42 -27.55
CA ASN A 450 -32.35 13.16 -28.63
C ASN A 450 -31.04 13.83 -28.18
N ARG A 451 -30.12 13.01 -27.65
CA ARG A 451 -28.84 13.45 -27.08
C ARG A 451 -27.94 14.22 -28.03
N GLU A 452 -27.92 13.84 -29.31
CA GLU A 452 -27.12 14.52 -30.33
C GLU A 452 -27.60 15.95 -30.56
N GLU A 453 -28.91 16.15 -30.61
CA GLU A 453 -29.49 17.47 -30.76
C GLU A 453 -29.25 18.36 -29.53
N PHE A 454 -29.31 17.78 -28.32
CA PHE A 454 -29.00 18.50 -27.09
C PHE A 454 -27.54 18.96 -27.06
N ILE A 455 -26.60 18.10 -27.45
CA ILE A 455 -25.16 18.41 -27.50
C ILE A 455 -24.89 19.52 -28.53
N ARG A 456 -25.54 19.44 -29.69
CA ARG A 456 -25.46 20.45 -30.74
C ARG A 456 -26.02 21.81 -30.28
N GLN A 457 -27.16 21.83 -29.61
CA GLN A 457 -27.76 23.04 -29.05
C GLN A 457 -26.88 23.68 -27.96
N ASN A 458 -26.25 22.87 -27.10
CA ASN A 458 -25.28 23.38 -26.12
C ASN A 458 -24.07 24.03 -26.80
N ARG A 459 -23.52 23.46 -27.87
CA ARG A 459 -22.45 24.09 -28.64
C ARG A 459 -22.88 25.45 -29.20
N LEU A 460 -24.10 25.55 -29.74
CA LEU A 460 -24.64 26.81 -30.28
C LEU A 460 -24.78 27.87 -29.17
N ILE A 461 -25.23 27.46 -27.98
CA ILE A 461 -25.31 28.34 -26.82
C ILE A 461 -23.92 28.82 -26.41
N PHE A 462 -22.90 27.90 -26.38
CA PHE A 462 -21.51 28.27 -26.09
C PHE A 462 -20.91 29.21 -27.13
N ASN A 463 -21.24 29.05 -28.40
CA ASN A 463 -20.81 29.96 -29.46
C ASN A 463 -21.36 31.38 -29.26
N GLU A 464 -22.60 31.51 -28.78
CA GLU A 464 -23.21 32.82 -28.51
C GLU A 464 -22.78 33.42 -27.17
N SER A 465 -22.70 32.62 -26.12
CA SER A 465 -22.37 33.09 -24.77
C SER A 465 -20.87 33.19 -24.49
N HIS A 466 -20.05 32.37 -25.13
CA HIS A 466 -18.60 32.25 -24.96
C HIS A 466 -17.85 32.18 -26.29
N PRO A 467 -18.02 33.14 -27.19
CA PRO A 467 -17.46 33.09 -28.54
C PRO A 467 -15.92 33.01 -28.56
N ARG A 468 -15.25 33.58 -27.57
CA ARG A 468 -13.77 33.52 -27.48
C ARG A 468 -13.25 32.11 -27.23
N PHE A 469 -13.90 31.38 -26.34
CA PHE A 469 -13.54 30.01 -26.05
C PHE A 469 -13.73 29.11 -27.29
N THR A 470 -14.86 29.25 -27.95
CA THR A 470 -15.17 28.42 -29.13
C THR A 470 -14.32 28.80 -30.35
N ASN A 471 -14.04 30.09 -30.57
CA ASN A 471 -13.16 30.57 -31.64
C ASN A 471 -11.70 30.07 -31.39
N TYR A 472 -11.18 30.18 -30.17
CA TYR A 472 -9.87 29.66 -29.82
C TYR A 472 -9.74 28.16 -30.15
N LEU A 473 -10.76 27.35 -29.80
CA LEU A 473 -10.74 25.92 -30.10
C LEU A 473 -10.79 25.64 -31.62
N GLN A 474 -11.49 26.50 -32.39
CA GLN A 474 -11.53 26.43 -33.85
C GLN A 474 -10.16 26.79 -34.48
N GLU A 475 -9.52 27.84 -33.99
CA GLU A 475 -8.19 28.26 -34.42
C GLU A 475 -7.13 27.19 -34.16
N MET A 476 -7.27 26.43 -33.05
CA MET A 476 -6.44 25.27 -32.72
C MET A 476 -6.76 24.03 -33.58
N GLY A 477 -7.67 24.16 -34.55
CA GLY A 477 -7.98 23.11 -35.51
C GLY A 477 -8.83 21.98 -34.96
N LEU A 478 -9.61 22.21 -33.88
CA LEU A 478 -10.54 21.21 -33.36
C LEU A 478 -11.76 21.08 -34.29
N THR A 479 -12.20 19.86 -34.49
CA THR A 479 -13.44 19.56 -35.22
C THR A 479 -14.66 19.90 -34.37
N GLU A 480 -15.83 20.07 -35.02
CA GLU A 480 -17.09 20.34 -34.30
C GLU A 480 -17.36 19.37 -33.16
N LYS A 481 -17.12 18.05 -33.35
CA LYS A 481 -17.31 17.02 -32.33
C LYS A 481 -16.29 17.14 -31.16
N GLU A 482 -15.09 17.59 -31.43
CA GLU A 482 -14.10 17.84 -30.40
C GLU A 482 -14.43 19.09 -29.58
N ILE A 483 -14.94 20.14 -30.23
CA ILE A 483 -15.45 21.36 -29.58
C ILE A 483 -16.64 21.04 -28.69
N GLU A 484 -17.60 20.23 -29.16
CA GLU A 484 -18.73 19.74 -28.36
C GLU A 484 -18.22 19.03 -27.06
N HIS A 485 -17.20 18.19 -27.18
CA HIS A 485 -16.57 17.55 -26.01
C HIS A 485 -15.89 18.56 -25.06
N CYS A 486 -15.23 19.56 -25.61
CA CYS A 486 -14.62 20.62 -24.82
C CYS A 486 -15.68 21.45 -24.08
N CYS A 487 -16.80 21.75 -24.70
CA CYS A 487 -17.94 22.43 -24.06
C CYS A 487 -18.49 21.60 -22.86
N LEU A 488 -18.60 20.27 -23.01
CA LEU A 488 -19.01 19.40 -21.91
C LEU A 488 -18.00 19.41 -20.74
N TYR A 489 -16.72 19.47 -21.04
CA TYR A 489 -15.68 19.62 -19.99
C TYR A 489 -15.73 20.99 -19.31
N ALA A 490 -15.95 22.05 -20.07
CA ALA A 490 -16.06 23.41 -19.54
C ALA A 490 -17.22 23.56 -18.54
N ILE A 491 -18.39 22.93 -18.81
CA ILE A 491 -19.54 22.92 -17.89
C ILE A 491 -19.39 21.97 -16.70
N GLY A 492 -18.28 21.23 -16.60
CA GLY A 492 -17.96 20.49 -15.38
C GLY A 492 -17.95 18.97 -15.50
N LEU A 493 -18.35 18.39 -16.63
CA LEU A 493 -18.29 16.94 -16.80
C LEU A 493 -16.83 16.45 -16.84
N ASN A 494 -16.57 15.31 -16.18
CA ASN A 494 -15.30 14.61 -16.33
C ASN A 494 -15.35 13.66 -17.54
N GLY A 495 -14.18 13.12 -17.92
CA GLY A 495 -14.08 12.23 -19.08
C GLY A 495 -15.04 11.03 -19.04
N LYS A 496 -15.28 10.44 -17.87
CA LYS A 496 -16.20 9.30 -17.68
C LYS A 496 -17.67 9.73 -17.87
N MET A 497 -18.03 10.88 -17.34
CA MET A 497 -19.39 11.43 -17.50
C MET A 497 -19.65 11.84 -18.94
N ALA A 498 -18.72 12.53 -19.58
CA ALA A 498 -18.84 12.93 -20.98
C ALA A 498 -19.01 11.72 -21.91
N THR A 499 -18.29 10.63 -21.64
CA THR A 499 -18.42 9.34 -22.37
C THR A 499 -19.79 8.72 -22.22
N THR A 500 -20.28 8.66 -20.98
CA THR A 500 -21.61 8.10 -20.71
C THR A 500 -22.70 8.92 -21.38
N PHE A 501 -22.51 10.24 -21.47
CA PHE A 501 -23.45 11.16 -22.07
C PHE A 501 -23.46 11.08 -23.63
N THR A 502 -22.29 10.93 -24.25
CA THR A 502 -22.15 10.88 -25.71
C THR A 502 -22.30 9.49 -26.31
N ASN A 503 -22.41 8.44 -25.50
CA ASN A 503 -22.53 7.02 -25.89
C ASN A 503 -21.45 6.55 -26.89
N LEU A 504 -20.27 7.17 -26.89
CA LEU A 504 -19.17 6.85 -27.80
C LEU A 504 -18.24 5.79 -27.21
N LYS A 505 -18.26 4.57 -27.76
CA LYS A 505 -17.38 3.45 -27.39
C LYS A 505 -15.86 3.74 -27.61
N ARG A 506 -15.46 4.89 -28.18
CA ARG A 506 -14.09 5.26 -28.55
C ARG A 506 -13.60 6.57 -27.91
N HIS A 507 -13.94 6.80 -26.67
CA HIS A 507 -13.56 8.01 -25.92
C HIS A 507 -12.06 8.31 -25.90
N TYR A 508 -11.21 7.30 -25.80
CA TYR A 508 -9.76 7.49 -25.76
C TYR A 508 -9.21 8.22 -26.99
N HIS A 509 -9.82 8.01 -28.14
CA HIS A 509 -9.36 8.64 -29.38
C HIS A 509 -9.68 10.14 -29.45
N ILE A 510 -10.85 10.58 -28.93
CA ILE A 510 -11.23 11.99 -28.95
C ILE A 510 -10.37 12.79 -27.97
N GLY A 511 -10.20 12.30 -26.75
CA GLY A 511 -9.35 12.94 -25.75
C GLY A 511 -7.88 13.03 -26.19
N SER A 512 -7.36 11.99 -26.81
CA SER A 512 -6.00 11.97 -27.38
C SER A 512 -5.87 12.94 -28.57
N SER A 513 -6.88 13.01 -29.43
CA SER A 513 -6.91 13.95 -30.56
C SER A 513 -6.93 15.41 -30.09
N ILE A 514 -7.79 15.72 -29.11
CA ILE A 514 -7.85 17.05 -28.49
C ILE A 514 -6.50 17.43 -27.86
N ARG A 515 -5.86 16.51 -27.10
CA ARG A 515 -4.54 16.73 -26.51
C ARG A 515 -3.50 17.08 -27.55
N LYS A 516 -3.42 16.30 -28.62
CA LYS A 516 -2.47 16.51 -29.71
C LYS A 516 -2.64 17.87 -30.36
N LYS A 517 -3.89 18.30 -30.60
CA LYS A 517 -4.21 19.60 -31.23
C LYS A 517 -3.93 20.78 -30.30
N LEU A 518 -4.09 20.59 -29.00
CA LEU A 518 -3.77 21.59 -27.98
C LEU A 518 -2.31 21.56 -27.53
N GLY A 519 -1.45 20.72 -28.13
CA GLY A 519 -0.01 20.65 -27.81
C GLY A 519 0.30 20.05 -26.45
N LEU A 520 -0.57 19.21 -25.87
CA LEU A 520 -0.40 18.61 -24.55
C LEU A 520 0.25 17.24 -24.64
N ASN A 521 1.24 16.98 -23.79
CA ASN A 521 1.89 15.68 -23.67
C ASN A 521 1.03 14.65 -22.93
N GLU A 522 1.34 13.35 -23.08
CA GLU A 522 0.56 12.26 -22.44
C GLU A 522 0.58 12.30 -20.90
N HIS A 523 1.58 12.94 -20.31
CA HIS A 523 1.77 13.08 -18.86
C HIS A 523 1.27 14.41 -18.29
N ASP A 524 0.77 15.31 -19.12
CA ASP A 524 0.17 16.55 -18.67
C ASP A 524 -1.20 16.30 -18.00
N THR A 525 -1.67 17.27 -17.24
CA THR A 525 -2.94 17.25 -16.49
C THR A 525 -4.09 16.62 -17.26
N ASN A 526 -5.02 16.00 -16.55
CA ASN A 526 -6.26 15.45 -17.14
C ASN A 526 -6.93 16.48 -18.06
N ILE A 527 -7.28 16.07 -19.29
CA ILE A 527 -7.81 16.93 -20.34
C ILE A 527 -9.03 17.76 -19.88
N SER A 528 -9.91 17.18 -19.08
CA SER A 528 -11.07 17.90 -18.55
C SER A 528 -10.68 19.03 -17.59
N ILE A 529 -9.59 18.84 -16.83
CA ILE A 529 -9.05 19.87 -15.93
C ILE A 529 -8.37 20.98 -16.75
N HIS A 530 -7.63 20.59 -17.78
CA HIS A 530 -7.00 21.55 -18.68
C HIS A 530 -8.01 22.42 -19.40
N ILE A 531 -9.06 21.83 -19.96
CA ILE A 531 -10.12 22.57 -20.67
C ILE A 531 -10.89 23.51 -19.74
N LYS A 532 -11.15 23.06 -18.49
CA LYS A 532 -11.78 23.94 -17.49
C LYS A 532 -10.92 25.15 -17.17
N ARG A 533 -9.61 24.94 -17.01
CA ARG A 533 -8.64 26.03 -16.76
C ARG A 533 -8.57 26.96 -17.97
N LEU A 534 -8.43 26.43 -19.16
CA LEU A 534 -8.40 27.18 -20.41
C LEU A 534 -9.68 28.04 -20.59
N PHE A 535 -10.85 27.43 -20.34
CA PHE A 535 -12.13 28.13 -20.37
C PHE A 535 -12.13 29.31 -19.39
N LYS A 536 -11.70 29.08 -18.15
CA LYS A 536 -11.61 30.11 -17.12
C LYS A 536 -10.63 31.22 -17.51
N GLU A 537 -9.44 30.88 -17.99
CA GLU A 537 -8.41 31.82 -18.45
C GLU A 537 -8.91 32.72 -19.59
N LEU A 538 -9.63 32.16 -20.56
CA LEU A 538 -10.16 32.90 -21.70
C LEU A 538 -11.35 33.81 -21.32
N GLU A 539 -12.08 33.47 -20.27
CA GLU A 539 -13.21 34.28 -19.76
C GLU A 539 -12.77 35.35 -18.72
N GLU A 540 -11.69 35.07 -17.93
CA GLU A 540 -11.19 36.01 -16.91
C GLU A 540 -10.23 37.08 -17.46
N SER A 541 -9.68 36.92 -18.65
CA SER A 541 -8.70 37.87 -19.21
C SER A 541 -9.27 39.24 -19.59
N HIS A 542 -10.52 39.56 -19.21
CA HIS A 542 -11.17 40.85 -19.40
C HIS A 542 -12.22 41.20 -18.29
N LYS A 543 -11.92 40.91 -17.04
CA LYS A 543 -12.43 41.68 -15.91
C LYS A 543 -11.27 42.59 -15.41
#